data_1b7495b905cffbb4edac20df160cd74d
#
_entry.id   1b7495b905cffbb4edac20df160cd74d
#
_cell.length_a   1.000
_cell.length_b   1.000
_cell.length_c   1.000
_cell.angle_alpha   90.00
_cell.angle_beta   90.00
_cell.angle_gamma   90.00
#
_symmetry.space_group_name_H-M   'P 1'
#
loop_
_entity.id
_entity.type
_entity.pdbx_description
1 polymer ?
#
loop_
_entity_poly.entity_id
_entity_poly.type
_entity_poly.pdbx_seq_one_letter_code
_entity_poly.pdbx_strand_id
1 'polypeptide(L)'
;VLSLIIDAYNEQSCTIAIDELDAGVFEYLLGEVLQTFQESGKGQFIFTSHNLRPLEVIDKDFICFTTTNPENRYIRMKGIGNTNNLRSTYFREILVGEQDEELYRNTKKYKVVSAFRKAGIDNGETT
;
A
#
# COMPACT_ATOMS: atom_id res chain seq x y z
N VAL A 1 11.73 -10.79 -9.33
CA VAL A 1 10.40 -10.68 -8.70
C VAL A 1 9.39 -11.58 -9.39
N LEU A 2 9.17 -11.44 -10.71
CA LEU A 2 8.17 -12.24 -11.43
C LEU A 2 8.43 -13.75 -11.35
N SER A 3 9.67 -14.22 -11.36
CA SER A 3 9.99 -15.65 -11.21
C SER A 3 9.50 -16.21 -9.87
N LEU A 4 9.66 -15.47 -8.78
CA LEU A 4 9.19 -15.87 -7.45
C LEU A 4 7.65 -15.94 -7.42
N ILE A 5 6.97 -14.99 -8.06
CA ILE A 5 5.51 -15.00 -8.14
C ILE A 5 5.01 -16.20 -8.95
N ILE A 6 5.70 -16.55 -10.03
CA ILE A 6 5.39 -17.73 -10.86
C ILE A 6 5.56 -19.01 -10.04
N ASP A 7 6.61 -19.11 -9.23
CA ASP A 7 6.82 -20.28 -8.35
C ASP A 7 5.66 -20.43 -7.35
N ALA A 8 5.30 -19.35 -6.65
CA ALA A 8 4.17 -19.37 -5.72
C ALA A 8 2.81 -19.59 -6.42
N TYR A 9 2.66 -19.14 -7.66
CA TYR A 9 1.45 -19.40 -8.44
C TYR A 9 1.26 -20.89 -8.73
N ASN A 10 2.35 -21.63 -8.98
CA ASN A 10 2.30 -23.02 -9.38
C ASN A 10 2.42 -24.02 -8.21
N GLU A 11 3.04 -23.62 -7.10
CA GLU A 11 3.41 -24.51 -5.98
C GLU A 11 2.62 -24.20 -4.71
N GLN A 12 1.78 -25.14 -4.27
CA GLN A 12 0.94 -24.98 -3.08
C GLN A 12 1.72 -24.78 -1.78
N SER A 13 2.89 -25.38 -1.66
CA SER A 13 3.77 -25.25 -0.48
C SER A 13 4.66 -24.01 -0.51
N CYS A 14 4.61 -23.22 -1.56
CA CYS A 14 5.44 -22.03 -1.72
C CYS A 14 4.78 -20.82 -1.04
N THR A 15 5.53 -20.16 -0.18
CA THR A 15 5.18 -18.85 0.38
C THR A 15 6.24 -17.84 0.01
N ILE A 16 5.83 -16.72 -0.59
CA ILE A 16 6.72 -15.62 -0.92
C ILE A 16 6.28 -14.35 -0.22
N ALA A 17 7.26 -13.53 0.16
CA ALA A 17 7.05 -12.21 0.71
C ALA A 17 7.89 -11.19 -0.06
N ILE A 18 7.26 -10.13 -0.55
CA ILE A 18 7.91 -9.10 -1.35
C ILE A 18 7.56 -7.73 -0.76
N ASP A 19 8.60 -6.99 -0.39
CA ASP A 19 8.44 -5.61 0.06
C ASP A 19 8.47 -4.67 -1.13
N GLU A 20 7.61 -3.64 -1.11
CA GLU A 20 7.49 -2.65 -2.20
C GLU A 20 7.32 -3.29 -3.59
N LEU A 21 6.33 -4.18 -3.74
CA LEU A 21 6.08 -4.90 -5.00
C LEU A 21 5.90 -3.99 -6.21
N ASP A 22 5.35 -2.81 -6.00
CA ASP A 22 5.12 -1.79 -7.03
C ASP A 22 6.39 -1.08 -7.49
N ALA A 23 7.52 -1.25 -6.79
CA ALA A 23 8.80 -0.67 -7.21
C ALA A 23 9.28 -1.34 -8.51
N GLY A 24 9.17 -0.62 -9.62
CA GLY A 24 9.60 -1.10 -10.93
C GLY A 24 8.60 -1.97 -11.69
N VAL A 25 7.37 -2.11 -11.21
CA VAL A 25 6.28 -2.79 -11.92
C VAL A 25 5.25 -1.77 -12.39
N PHE A 26 4.95 -1.79 -13.67
CA PHE A 26 3.92 -0.92 -14.25
C PHE A 26 2.55 -1.23 -13.66
N GLU A 27 1.79 -0.19 -13.30
CA GLU A 27 0.53 -0.30 -12.54
C GLU A 27 -0.49 -1.29 -13.14
N TYR A 28 -0.68 -1.28 -14.46
CA TYR A 28 -1.59 -2.21 -15.11
C TYR A 28 -1.12 -3.66 -15.02
N LEU A 29 0.18 -3.89 -15.23
CA LEU A 29 0.76 -5.23 -15.09
C LEU A 29 0.63 -5.72 -13.65
N LEU A 30 0.87 -4.86 -12.67
CA LEU A 30 0.66 -5.17 -11.26
C LEU A 30 -0.78 -5.65 -11.01
N GLY A 31 -1.78 -4.93 -11.52
CA GLY A 31 -3.18 -5.31 -11.40
C GLY A 31 -3.48 -6.68 -11.99
N GLU A 32 -3.01 -6.96 -13.20
CA GLU A 32 -3.21 -8.24 -13.89
C GLU A 32 -2.55 -9.41 -13.16
N VAL A 33 -1.32 -9.22 -12.66
CA VAL A 33 -0.59 -10.23 -11.89
C VAL A 33 -1.35 -10.57 -10.60
N LEU A 34 -1.78 -9.55 -9.86
CA LEU A 34 -2.49 -9.74 -8.59
C LEU A 34 -3.85 -10.41 -8.80
N GLN A 35 -4.61 -10.00 -9.81
CA GLN A 35 -5.88 -10.62 -10.14
C GLN A 35 -5.70 -12.08 -10.55
N THR A 36 -4.74 -12.36 -11.42
CA THR A 36 -4.42 -13.73 -11.84
C THR A 36 -4.04 -14.62 -10.66
N PHE A 37 -3.22 -14.09 -9.74
CA PHE A 37 -2.82 -14.84 -8.56
C PHE A 37 -4.01 -15.11 -7.63
N GLN A 38 -4.88 -14.11 -7.41
CA GLN A 38 -6.07 -14.27 -6.57
C GLN A 38 -7.03 -15.34 -7.12
N GLU A 39 -7.18 -15.41 -8.45
CA GLU A 39 -8.11 -16.34 -9.10
C GLU A 39 -7.60 -17.79 -9.10
N SER A 40 -6.29 -18.01 -9.26
CA SER A 40 -5.75 -19.33 -9.57
C SER A 40 -4.42 -19.67 -8.91
N GLY A 41 -3.84 -18.78 -8.11
CA GLY A 41 -2.58 -19.04 -7.40
C GLY A 41 -2.73 -20.15 -6.37
N LYS A 42 -1.75 -21.04 -6.29
CA LYS A 42 -1.77 -22.20 -5.39
C LYS A 42 -1.08 -21.95 -4.05
N GLY A 43 0.01 -21.20 -4.07
CA GLY A 43 0.80 -20.86 -2.89
C GLY A 43 0.30 -19.61 -2.17
N GLN A 44 1.13 -19.06 -1.29
CA GLN A 44 0.85 -17.83 -0.55
C GLN A 44 1.74 -16.69 -1.04
N PHE A 45 1.13 -15.55 -1.31
CA PHE A 45 1.81 -14.34 -1.73
C PHE A 45 1.50 -13.19 -0.76
N ILE A 46 2.51 -12.74 -0.05
CA ILE A 46 2.45 -11.61 0.88
C ILE A 46 3.26 -10.47 0.30
N PHE A 47 2.72 -9.27 0.25
CA PHE A 47 3.46 -8.12 -0.27
C PHE A 47 3.05 -6.81 0.41
N THR A 48 3.92 -5.82 0.34
CA THR A 48 3.62 -4.43 0.63
C THR A 48 3.60 -3.60 -0.65
N SER A 49 2.82 -2.55 -0.68
CA SER A 49 2.72 -1.65 -1.83
C SER A 49 2.24 -0.26 -1.38
N HIS A 50 2.76 0.77 -2.02
CA HIS A 50 2.26 2.14 -1.93
C HIS A 50 1.30 2.48 -3.09
N ASN A 51 1.23 1.62 -4.11
CA ASN A 51 0.32 1.78 -5.23
C ASN A 51 -1.13 1.46 -4.80
N LEU A 52 -2.07 2.19 -5.34
CA LEU A 52 -3.49 2.02 -5.01
C LEU A 52 -4.21 0.99 -5.90
N ARG A 53 -3.53 0.48 -6.94
CA ARG A 53 -4.10 -0.54 -7.83
C ARG A 53 -4.51 -1.83 -7.11
N PRO A 54 -3.75 -2.35 -6.12
CA PRO A 54 -4.20 -3.49 -5.32
C PRO A 54 -5.56 -3.30 -4.66
N LEU A 55 -5.90 -2.07 -4.26
CA LEU A 55 -7.19 -1.75 -3.64
C LEU A 55 -8.39 -1.88 -4.60
N GLU A 56 -8.14 -1.93 -5.90
CA GLU A 56 -9.16 -2.09 -6.94
C GLU A 56 -9.36 -3.55 -7.36
N VAL A 57 -8.32 -4.38 -7.25
CA VAL A 57 -8.31 -5.73 -7.83
C VAL A 57 -8.31 -6.86 -6.79
N ILE A 58 -7.82 -6.60 -5.57
CA ILE A 58 -7.78 -7.60 -4.51
C ILE A 58 -9.01 -7.50 -3.63
N ASP A 59 -9.54 -8.64 -3.20
CA ASP A 59 -10.61 -8.70 -2.22
C ASP A 59 -10.19 -8.02 -0.90
N LYS A 60 -11.06 -7.17 -0.36
CA LYS A 60 -10.83 -6.40 0.86
C LYS A 60 -10.39 -7.25 2.07
N ASP A 61 -10.82 -8.50 2.12
CA ASP A 61 -10.52 -9.41 3.23
C ASP A 61 -9.06 -9.84 3.26
N PHE A 62 -8.33 -9.64 2.16
CA PHE A 62 -6.89 -9.90 2.05
C PHE A 62 -6.02 -8.66 2.21
N ILE A 63 -6.61 -7.49 2.48
CA ILE A 63 -5.90 -6.22 2.58
C ILE A 63 -5.85 -5.72 4.02
N CYS A 64 -4.64 -5.40 4.49
CA CYS A 64 -4.39 -4.69 5.73
C CYS A 64 -3.73 -3.34 5.44
N PHE A 65 -4.09 -2.32 6.23
CA PHE A 65 -3.46 -1.00 6.17
C PHE A 65 -2.51 -0.82 7.36
N THR A 66 -1.37 -0.21 7.11
CA THR A 66 -0.48 0.23 8.18
C THR A 66 -0.96 1.56 8.74
N THR A 67 -0.77 1.75 10.04
CA THR A 67 -1.16 2.98 10.74
C THR A 67 0.04 3.69 11.35
N THR A 68 -0.16 4.93 11.79
CA THR A 68 0.84 5.70 12.52
C THR A 68 0.89 5.36 14.01
N ASN A 69 -0.05 4.56 14.53
CA ASN A 69 -0.10 4.16 15.93
C ASN A 69 0.80 2.95 16.19
N PRO A 70 1.86 3.06 17.04
CA PRO A 70 2.75 1.93 17.34
C PRO A 70 2.06 0.74 18.03
N GLU A 71 0.98 1.00 18.77
CA GLU A 71 0.23 -0.03 19.50
C GLU A 71 -0.79 -0.77 18.62
N ASN A 72 -1.16 -0.17 17.48
CA ASN A 72 -2.11 -0.76 16.53
C ASN A 72 -1.66 -0.52 15.08
N ARG A 73 -0.59 -1.19 14.69
CA ARG A 73 0.11 -0.94 13.41
C ARG A 73 -0.63 -1.40 12.17
N TYR A 74 -1.55 -2.36 12.31
CA TYR A 74 -2.25 -2.98 11.20
C TYR A 74 -3.74 -2.97 11.45
N ILE A 75 -4.49 -2.39 10.52
CA ILE A 75 -5.94 -2.36 10.59
C ILE A 75 -6.58 -2.83 9.29
N ARG A 76 -7.83 -3.24 9.38
CA ARG A 76 -8.73 -3.40 8.25
C ARG A 76 -9.75 -2.27 8.27
N MET A 77 -10.08 -1.71 7.11
CA MET A 77 -11.06 -0.63 7.03
C MET A 77 -12.46 -1.13 7.38
N LYS A 78 -13.15 -0.35 8.21
CA LYS A 78 -14.56 -0.57 8.59
C LYS A 78 -15.48 0.18 7.62
N GLY A 79 -16.76 -0.24 7.58
CA GLY A 79 -17.81 0.48 6.83
C GLY A 79 -17.77 0.30 5.32
N ILE A 80 -17.04 -0.70 4.80
CA ILE A 80 -16.99 -0.99 3.38
C ILE A 80 -18.15 -1.90 3.01
N GLY A 81 -19.18 -1.34 2.34
CA GLY A 81 -20.26 -2.13 1.75
C GLY A 81 -19.80 -2.89 0.49
N ASN A 82 -20.59 -3.87 0.06
CA ASN A 82 -20.27 -4.69 -1.11
C ASN A 82 -20.15 -3.89 -2.42
N THR A 83 -20.68 -2.67 -2.46
CA THR A 83 -20.66 -1.78 -3.64
C THR A 83 -19.61 -0.68 -3.55
N ASN A 84 -18.94 -0.51 -2.40
CA ASN A 84 -17.95 0.55 -2.21
C ASN A 84 -16.56 0.06 -2.63
N ASN A 85 -15.94 0.82 -3.52
CA ASN A 85 -14.55 0.62 -3.91
C ASN A 85 -13.64 0.94 -2.72
N LEU A 86 -12.76 0.00 -2.36
CA LEU A 86 -11.81 0.15 -1.24
C LEU A 86 -10.85 1.33 -1.46
N ARG A 87 -10.47 1.61 -2.71
CA ARG A 87 -9.66 2.78 -3.07
C ARG A 87 -10.37 4.10 -2.73
N SER A 88 -11.65 4.22 -3.06
CA SER A 88 -12.44 5.42 -2.73
C SER A 88 -12.60 5.60 -1.23
N THR A 89 -12.77 4.52 -0.49
CA THR A 89 -12.83 4.52 0.98
C THR A 89 -11.49 4.96 1.58
N TYR A 90 -10.38 4.47 1.04
CA TYR A 90 -9.03 4.88 1.46
C TYR A 90 -8.78 6.38 1.25
N PHE A 91 -9.14 6.93 0.09
CA PHE A 91 -9.03 8.37 -0.16
C PHE A 91 -9.91 9.20 0.77
N ARG A 92 -11.14 8.76 1.02
CA ARG A 92 -12.04 9.44 1.95
C ARG A 92 -11.46 9.45 3.36
N GLU A 93 -10.85 8.36 3.79
CA GLU A 93 -10.19 8.26 5.09
C GLU A 93 -9.05 9.27 5.24
N ILE A 94 -8.21 9.41 4.24
CA ILE A 94 -7.12 10.41 4.23
C ILE A 94 -7.67 11.83 4.36
N LEU A 95 -8.84 12.11 3.75
CA LEU A 95 -9.42 13.44 3.72
C LEU A 95 -10.29 13.78 4.95
N VAL A 96 -11.02 12.81 5.49
CA VAL A 96 -12.07 13.01 6.49
C VAL A 96 -11.74 12.39 7.84
N GLY A 97 -10.94 11.31 7.88
CA GLY A 97 -10.54 10.65 9.13
C GLY A 97 -11.68 9.89 9.82
N GLU A 98 -12.39 9.02 9.09
CA GLU A 98 -13.52 8.25 9.61
C GLU A 98 -13.13 6.96 10.35
N GLN A 99 -11.87 6.52 10.26
CA GLN A 99 -11.39 5.31 10.94
C GLN A 99 -10.90 5.62 12.35
N ASP A 100 -10.85 4.60 13.21
CA ASP A 100 -10.38 4.73 14.60
C ASP A 100 -8.88 5.08 14.68
N GLU A 101 -8.12 4.71 13.66
CA GLU A 101 -6.67 4.94 13.57
C GLU A 101 -6.31 5.81 12.38
N GLU A 102 -5.41 6.74 12.59
CA GLU A 102 -4.91 7.64 11.53
C GLU A 102 -3.98 6.87 10.56
N LEU A 103 -4.36 6.78 9.28
CA LEU A 103 -3.54 6.15 8.23
C LEU A 103 -2.47 7.09 7.69
N TYR A 104 -2.78 8.39 7.62
CA TYR A 104 -1.89 9.39 7.06
C TYR A 104 -1.99 10.70 7.82
N ARG A 105 -0.84 11.19 8.28
CA ARG A 105 -0.75 12.51 8.90
C ARG A 105 -0.54 13.58 7.84
N ASN A 106 -1.55 14.39 7.60
CA ASN A 106 -1.49 15.47 6.61
C ASN A 106 -0.41 16.49 6.94
N THR A 107 0.56 16.62 6.04
CA THR A 107 1.62 17.62 6.16
C THR A 107 1.25 18.87 5.39
N LYS A 108 1.09 19.99 6.10
CA LYS A 108 0.75 21.26 5.48
C LYS A 108 1.90 21.76 4.59
N LYS A 109 1.57 22.28 3.39
CA LYS A 109 2.54 22.76 2.38
C LYS A 109 3.61 23.69 2.97
N TYR A 110 3.23 24.62 3.85
CA TYR A 110 4.18 25.55 4.45
C TYR A 110 5.24 24.87 5.31
N LYS A 111 4.93 23.73 5.96
CA LYS A 111 5.91 22.96 6.73
C LYS A 111 6.93 22.30 5.81
N VAL A 112 6.50 21.78 4.67
CA VAL A 112 7.39 21.21 3.64
C VAL A 112 8.32 22.29 3.10
N VAL A 113 7.78 23.45 2.72
CA VAL A 113 8.59 24.59 2.24
C VAL A 113 9.60 25.05 3.27
N SER A 114 9.20 25.14 4.55
CA SER A 114 10.11 25.52 5.63
C SER A 114 11.24 24.51 5.83
N ALA A 115 10.93 23.22 5.78
CA ALA A 115 11.93 22.15 5.89
C ALA A 115 12.94 22.19 4.74
N PHE A 116 12.48 22.40 3.49
CA PHE A 116 13.34 22.49 2.33
C PHE A 116 14.27 23.71 2.38
N ARG A 117 13.77 24.86 2.86
CA ARG A 117 14.60 26.07 3.06
C ARG A 117 15.69 25.84 4.11
N LYS A 118 15.35 25.21 5.25
CA LYS A 118 16.34 24.88 6.29
C LYS A 118 17.41 23.95 5.75
N ALA A 119 17.03 22.85 5.08
CA ALA A 119 18.00 21.93 4.48
C ALA A 119 18.91 22.60 3.44
N GLY A 120 18.42 23.56 2.67
CA GLY A 120 19.21 24.34 1.71
C GLY A 120 20.22 25.25 2.39
N ILE A 121 19.90 25.83 3.55
CA ILE A 121 20.83 26.68 4.33
C ILE A 121 21.95 25.82 4.92
N ASP A 122 21.62 24.69 5.54
CA ASP A 122 22.61 23.80 6.15
C ASP A 122 23.61 23.26 5.12
N ASN A 123 23.21 23.04 3.87
CA ASN A 123 24.09 22.63 2.78
C ASN A 123 24.95 23.78 2.19
N GLY A 124 24.58 25.03 2.47
CA GLY A 124 25.31 26.22 2.00
C GLY A 124 26.47 26.68 2.90
N GLU A 125 26.53 26.19 4.12
CA GLU A 125 27.59 26.53 5.10
C GLU A 125 28.79 25.57 5.09
N THR A 126 28.81 24.58 4.20
CA THR A 126 29.93 23.62 4.06
C THR A 126 30.77 23.95 2.84
N THR A 127 31.31 25.14 2.78
CA THR A 127 32.40 25.52 1.86
C THR A 127 33.50 26.24 2.61
#